data_b399fdb42529ae433d40e42f2bf7974b
#
_entry.id   b399fdb42529ae433d40e42f2bf7974b
#
_cell.length_a   1.000
_cell.length_b   1.000
_cell.length_c   1.000
_cell.angle_alpha   90.00
_cell.angle_beta   90.00
_cell.angle_gamma   90.00
#
_symmetry.space_group_name_H-M   'P 1'
#
loop_
_entity.id
_entity.type
_entity.pdbx_description
1 polymer ?
#
loop_
_entity_poly.entity_id
_entity_poly.type
_entity_poly.pdbx_seq_one_letter_code
_entity_poly.pdbx_strand_id
1 'polypeptide(L)'
;AAYITRRFDYDTDGNKIKQEDFSSLAHKTNATHGRNFKYTGSYEDAATLLRSNVAAWQVQMSRFFALVVFNYLFANGDAHLKNFSLQQTSGGDYLLAPAYDLLNTSIHVADEDFALQGGLIPETEYSDVYTRTGHPCRADFETFGRRIGVLPKKMIAILDLFTQEQPEVYALTDRSFLDKKVKRMYVKSYQERLSRFCRK
;
A
#
# COMPACT_ATOMS: atom_id res chain seq x y z
N ALA A 1 -13.63 13.09 20.29
CA ALA A 1 -13.27 11.76 19.78
C ALA A 1 -11.76 11.60 19.80
N ALA A 2 -11.28 10.39 20.02
CA ALA A 2 -9.86 10.06 20.00
C ALA A 2 -9.63 8.80 19.15
N TYR A 3 -8.54 8.76 18.40
CA TYR A 3 -8.07 7.54 17.75
C TYR A 3 -7.15 6.81 18.73
N ILE A 4 -7.49 5.57 19.04
CA ILE A 4 -6.73 4.72 19.95
C ILE A 4 -6.32 3.44 19.23
N THR A 5 -5.03 3.15 19.18
CA THR A 5 -4.50 1.93 18.57
C THR A 5 -3.40 1.32 19.44
N ARG A 6 -3.27 -0.01 19.37
CA ARG A 6 -2.18 -0.70 20.05
C ARG A 6 -0.87 -0.48 19.28
N ARG A 7 0.18 -0.11 20.00
CA ARG A 7 1.53 -0.05 19.42
C ARG A 7 2.01 -1.45 19.06
N PHE A 8 2.40 -1.64 17.81
CA PHE A 8 2.94 -2.91 17.31
C PHE A 8 4.47 -2.96 17.33
N ASP A 9 5.11 -1.83 17.61
CA ASP A 9 6.56 -1.67 17.69
C ASP A 9 7.10 -1.87 19.14
N TYR A 10 6.29 -2.45 20.02
CA TYR A 10 6.67 -2.91 21.33
C TYR A 10 6.27 -4.36 21.54
N ASP A 11 7.14 -5.13 22.22
CA ASP A 11 6.83 -6.49 22.63
C ASP A 11 5.91 -6.54 23.88
N THR A 12 5.60 -7.74 24.34
CA THR A 12 4.76 -7.94 25.53
C THR A 12 5.41 -7.45 26.83
N ASP A 13 6.72 -7.35 26.86
CA ASP A 13 7.51 -6.91 28.02
C ASP A 13 7.75 -5.40 28.00
N GLY A 14 7.25 -4.70 26.98
CA GLY A 14 7.39 -3.25 26.85
C GLY A 14 8.70 -2.80 26.22
N ASN A 15 9.49 -3.71 25.63
CA ASN A 15 10.70 -3.35 24.91
C ASN A 15 10.38 -2.94 23.48
N LYS A 16 11.08 -1.94 22.97
CA LYS A 16 10.92 -1.50 21.60
C LYS A 16 11.51 -2.52 20.62
N ILE A 17 10.70 -2.98 19.67
CA ILE A 17 11.14 -3.87 18.60
C ILE A 17 11.90 -3.05 17.55
N LYS A 18 13.01 -3.57 17.05
CA LYS A 18 13.75 -2.93 15.95
C LYS A 18 12.88 -2.87 14.69
N GLN A 19 12.80 -1.69 14.11
CA GLN A 19 12.04 -1.41 12.91
C GLN A 19 12.81 -0.45 12.02
N GLU A 20 12.82 -0.71 10.71
CA GLU A 20 13.49 0.13 9.72
C GLU A 20 12.54 0.38 8.56
N ASP A 21 12.30 1.64 8.21
CA ASP A 21 11.46 1.98 7.06
C ASP A 21 12.21 1.80 5.72
N PHE A 22 11.45 1.64 4.64
CA PHE A 22 12.02 1.37 3.32
C PHE A 22 12.84 2.54 2.75
N SER A 23 12.60 3.76 3.19
CA SER A 23 13.44 4.90 2.83
C SER A 23 14.84 4.77 3.43
N SER A 24 14.91 4.38 4.72
CA SER A 24 16.16 4.12 5.41
C SER A 24 16.91 2.92 4.82
N LEU A 25 16.20 1.82 4.55
CA LEU A 25 16.76 0.63 3.89
C LEU A 25 17.32 0.94 2.49
N ALA A 26 16.71 1.88 1.77
CA ALA A 26 17.18 2.36 0.47
C ALA A 26 18.27 3.43 0.57
N HIS A 27 18.72 3.77 1.78
CA HIS A 27 19.68 4.86 2.04
C HIS A 27 19.25 6.21 1.47
N LYS A 28 17.92 6.45 1.38
CA LYS A 28 17.34 7.70 0.89
C LYS A 28 17.08 8.65 2.04
N THR A 29 17.66 9.83 1.95
CA THR A 29 17.51 10.90 2.95
C THR A 29 17.32 12.25 2.25
N ASN A 30 16.94 13.27 3.01
CA ASN A 30 16.86 14.62 2.49
C ASN A 30 18.22 15.11 1.91
N ALA A 31 19.33 14.70 2.52
CA ALA A 31 20.68 15.06 2.06
C ALA A 31 21.05 14.39 0.73
N THR A 32 20.61 13.14 0.50
CA THR A 32 21.00 12.37 -0.68
C THR A 32 20.03 12.50 -1.86
N HIS A 33 18.72 12.70 -1.58
CA HIS A 33 17.65 12.69 -2.59
C HIS A 33 16.72 13.93 -2.50
N GLY A 34 17.06 14.95 -1.70
CA GLY A 34 16.25 16.15 -1.52
C GLY A 34 14.96 15.94 -0.73
N ARG A 35 14.14 16.98 -0.63
CA ARG A 35 12.91 16.99 0.22
C ARG A 35 11.93 15.86 -0.07
N ASN A 36 11.85 15.40 -1.31
CA ASN A 36 10.90 14.40 -1.76
C ASN A 36 11.48 12.98 -1.76
N PHE A 37 12.59 12.74 -1.04
CA PHE A 37 13.29 11.46 -1.01
C PHE A 37 12.40 10.25 -0.73
N LYS A 38 11.37 10.41 0.09
CA LYS A 38 10.42 9.35 0.46
C LYS A 38 9.47 8.93 -0.67
N TYR A 39 9.34 9.76 -1.72
CA TYR A 39 8.49 9.50 -2.89
C TYR A 39 9.28 8.99 -4.10
N THR A 40 10.61 8.94 -4.02
CA THR A 40 11.45 8.52 -5.15
C THR A 40 11.48 7.00 -5.31
N GLY A 41 11.51 6.51 -6.57
CA GLY A 41 11.48 5.09 -6.91
C GLY A 41 10.08 4.57 -7.18
N SER A 42 9.96 3.25 -7.26
CA SER A 42 8.72 2.54 -7.62
C SER A 42 8.33 1.52 -6.54
N TYR A 43 7.11 0.96 -6.65
CA TYR A 43 6.73 -0.16 -5.79
C TYR A 43 7.49 -1.45 -6.12
N GLU A 44 8.07 -1.59 -7.33
CA GLU A 44 9.00 -2.67 -7.65
C GLU A 44 10.34 -2.52 -6.91
N ASP A 45 10.85 -1.28 -6.79
CA ASP A 45 12.04 -1.00 -5.97
C ASP A 45 11.79 -1.35 -4.50
N ALA A 46 10.62 -0.99 -3.99
CA ALA A 46 10.20 -1.34 -2.64
C ALA A 46 10.09 -2.86 -2.43
N ALA A 47 9.55 -3.59 -3.41
CA ALA A 47 9.52 -5.06 -3.40
C ALA A 47 10.93 -5.68 -3.43
N THR A 48 11.87 -5.05 -4.13
CA THR A 48 13.27 -5.48 -4.17
C THR A 48 13.93 -5.32 -2.80
N LEU A 49 13.66 -4.24 -2.07
CA LEU A 49 14.13 -4.07 -0.68
C LEU A 49 13.60 -5.17 0.23
N LEU A 50 12.31 -5.50 0.13
CA LEU A 50 11.72 -6.60 0.89
C LEU A 50 12.42 -7.93 0.57
N ARG A 51 12.61 -8.24 -0.71
CA ARG A 51 13.26 -9.49 -1.16
C ARG A 51 14.69 -9.62 -0.65
N SER A 52 15.45 -8.53 -0.64
CA SER A 52 16.86 -8.51 -0.25
C SER A 52 17.08 -8.60 1.27
N ASN A 53 16.10 -8.22 2.07
CA ASN A 53 16.26 -8.09 3.51
C ASN A 53 15.45 -9.09 4.33
N VAL A 54 14.59 -9.91 3.70
CA VAL A 54 13.69 -10.84 4.39
C VAL A 54 13.92 -12.26 3.90
N ALA A 55 14.32 -13.17 4.79
CA ALA A 55 14.58 -14.57 4.44
C ALA A 55 13.33 -15.28 3.87
N ALA A 56 12.17 -15.09 4.51
CA ALA A 56 10.87 -15.61 4.06
C ALA A 56 10.12 -14.65 3.12
N TRP A 57 10.83 -13.98 2.22
CA TRP A 57 10.29 -12.90 1.39
C TRP A 57 9.06 -13.29 0.55
N GLN A 58 8.94 -14.55 0.11
CA GLN A 58 7.80 -14.98 -0.73
C GLN A 58 6.45 -14.82 0.01
N VAL A 59 6.43 -15.11 1.30
CA VAL A 59 5.24 -14.94 2.15
C VAL A 59 4.96 -13.46 2.35
N GLN A 60 6.02 -12.69 2.67
CA GLN A 60 5.89 -11.27 2.94
C GLN A 60 5.57 -10.47 1.67
N MET A 61 6.01 -10.94 0.50
CA MET A 61 5.69 -10.32 -0.79
C MET A 61 4.19 -10.34 -1.08
N SER A 62 3.50 -11.44 -0.73
CA SER A 62 2.03 -11.48 -0.86
C SER A 62 1.34 -10.46 0.05
N ARG A 63 1.87 -10.23 1.27
CA ARG A 63 1.36 -9.19 2.18
C ARG A 63 1.64 -7.78 1.65
N PHE A 64 2.84 -7.54 1.15
CA PHE A 64 3.22 -6.27 0.53
C PHE A 64 2.33 -5.95 -0.67
N PHE A 65 2.11 -6.93 -1.55
CA PHE A 65 1.22 -6.80 -2.70
C PHE A 65 -0.20 -6.43 -2.27
N ALA A 66 -0.77 -7.16 -1.30
CA ALA A 66 -2.10 -6.85 -0.76
C ALA A 66 -2.17 -5.42 -0.18
N LEU A 67 -1.12 -4.97 0.48
CA LEU A 67 -1.05 -3.62 1.05
C LEU A 67 -1.00 -2.53 -0.04
N VAL A 68 -0.27 -2.76 -1.14
CA VAL A 68 -0.25 -1.84 -2.28
C VAL A 68 -1.63 -1.76 -2.95
N VAL A 69 -2.30 -2.90 -3.19
CA VAL A 69 -3.67 -2.95 -3.71
C VAL A 69 -4.64 -2.22 -2.77
N PHE A 70 -4.53 -2.46 -1.47
CA PHE A 70 -5.36 -1.78 -0.46
C PHE A 70 -5.18 -0.27 -0.51
N ASN A 71 -3.94 0.23 -0.48
CA ASN A 71 -3.67 1.66 -0.52
C ASN A 71 -4.27 2.32 -1.78
N TYR A 72 -4.17 1.67 -2.94
CA TYR A 72 -4.80 2.15 -4.16
C TYR A 72 -6.33 2.23 -4.03
N LEU A 73 -6.98 1.15 -3.59
CA LEU A 73 -8.45 1.09 -3.52
C LEU A 73 -9.03 2.04 -2.47
N PHE A 74 -8.31 2.28 -1.38
CA PHE A 74 -8.74 3.21 -0.35
C PHE A 74 -8.21 4.64 -0.56
N ALA A 75 -7.69 4.91 -1.78
CA ALA A 75 -7.22 6.23 -2.22
C ALA A 75 -6.21 6.87 -1.24
N ASN A 76 -5.24 6.07 -0.80
CA ASN A 76 -4.10 6.54 -0.04
C ASN A 76 -2.98 6.97 -1.01
N GLY A 77 -3.03 8.19 -1.50
CA GLY A 77 -2.02 8.78 -2.38
C GLY A 77 -0.72 9.18 -1.67
N ASP A 78 -0.61 8.96 -0.34
CA ASP A 78 0.61 9.22 0.43
C ASP A 78 1.31 7.92 0.93
N ALA A 79 1.01 6.78 0.33
CA ALA A 79 1.65 5.50 0.67
C ALA A 79 3.10 5.42 0.15
N HIS A 80 4.00 6.24 0.70
CA HIS A 80 5.40 6.37 0.32
C HIS A 80 6.33 5.39 1.06
N LEU A 81 7.64 5.40 0.76
CA LEU A 81 8.63 4.46 1.31
C LEU A 81 8.66 4.40 2.85
N LYS A 82 8.34 5.49 3.55
CA LYS A 82 8.30 5.49 5.02
C LYS A 82 7.05 4.85 5.63
N ASN A 83 6.04 4.53 4.82
CA ASN A 83 4.83 3.81 5.23
C ASN A 83 4.96 2.28 5.12
N PHE A 84 6.13 1.80 4.71
CA PHE A 84 6.51 0.40 4.68
C PHE A 84 7.75 0.21 5.54
N SER A 85 7.74 -0.80 6.41
CA SER A 85 8.87 -1.08 7.30
C SER A 85 9.11 -2.57 7.43
N LEU A 86 10.34 -2.92 7.73
CA LEU A 86 10.69 -4.24 8.26
C LEU A 86 10.79 -4.17 9.77
N GLN A 87 10.32 -5.23 10.43
CA GLN A 87 10.36 -5.37 11.86
C GLN A 87 11.08 -6.65 12.24
N GLN A 88 11.98 -6.59 13.23
CA GLN A 88 12.72 -7.74 13.70
C GLN A 88 11.82 -8.65 14.55
N THR A 89 11.89 -9.95 14.31
CA THR A 89 11.24 -10.97 15.14
C THR A 89 12.11 -11.31 16.36
N SER A 90 11.53 -12.03 17.32
CA SER A 90 12.28 -12.58 18.45
C SER A 90 13.40 -13.56 18.03
N GLY A 91 13.28 -14.18 16.85
CA GLY A 91 14.30 -15.06 16.27
C GLY A 91 15.45 -14.30 15.57
N GLY A 92 15.38 -12.97 15.47
CA GLY A 92 16.39 -12.14 14.80
C GLY A 92 16.12 -11.92 13.31
N ASP A 93 15.18 -12.64 12.70
CA ASP A 93 14.74 -12.44 11.32
C ASP A 93 13.93 -11.15 11.18
N TYR A 94 13.72 -10.73 9.93
CA TYR A 94 12.88 -9.58 9.60
C TYR A 94 11.62 -10.00 8.84
N LEU A 95 10.51 -9.33 9.15
CA LEU A 95 9.23 -9.44 8.47
C LEU A 95 8.73 -8.06 8.08
N LEU A 96 7.81 -8.00 7.11
CA LEU A 96 7.05 -6.79 6.84
C LEU A 96 6.25 -6.40 8.09
N ALA A 97 6.43 -5.20 8.59
CA ALA A 97 5.68 -4.68 9.72
C ALA A 97 4.16 -4.73 9.46
N PRO A 98 3.32 -4.77 10.50
CA PRO A 98 1.89 -4.53 10.34
C PRO A 98 1.64 -3.24 9.57
N ALA A 99 0.54 -3.20 8.80
CA ALA A 99 0.17 -2.02 8.06
C ALA A 99 -0.12 -0.83 9.00
N TYR A 100 0.38 0.33 8.66
CA TYR A 100 0.16 1.57 9.40
C TYR A 100 0.02 2.75 8.45
N ASP A 101 -0.44 3.89 8.96
CA ASP A 101 -0.65 5.11 8.19
C ASP A 101 -1.61 4.91 7.01
N LEU A 102 -2.65 4.11 7.25
CA LEU A 102 -3.70 3.79 6.29
C LEU A 102 -4.80 4.85 6.37
N LEU A 103 -4.82 5.75 5.42
CA LEU A 103 -5.81 6.83 5.35
C LEU A 103 -6.27 7.07 3.92
N ASN A 104 -7.45 7.64 3.76
CA ASN A 104 -7.91 8.13 2.48
C ASN A 104 -7.48 9.60 2.34
N THR A 105 -6.42 9.86 1.59
CA THR A 105 -5.89 11.21 1.38
C THR A 105 -6.77 12.01 0.43
N SER A 106 -7.44 11.37 -0.50
CA SER A 106 -8.23 12.03 -1.55
C SER A 106 -9.43 12.83 -1.03
N ILE A 107 -9.87 12.59 0.21
CA ILE A 107 -10.91 13.42 0.86
C ILE A 107 -10.37 14.76 1.37
N HIS A 108 -9.06 14.94 1.40
CA HIS A 108 -8.40 16.14 1.92
C HIS A 108 -7.63 16.88 0.83
N VAL A 109 -6.98 16.17 -0.10
CA VAL A 109 -6.13 16.72 -1.15
C VAL A 109 -6.37 16.00 -2.48
N ALA A 110 -6.05 16.69 -3.59
CA ALA A 110 -6.03 16.06 -4.90
C ALA A 110 -4.70 15.28 -5.05
N ASP A 111 -4.75 13.99 -4.77
CA ASP A 111 -3.60 13.10 -4.87
C ASP A 111 -3.61 12.27 -6.15
N GLU A 112 -2.41 11.83 -6.55
CA GLU A 112 -2.21 10.83 -7.59
C GLU A 112 -2.69 9.44 -7.14
N ASP A 113 -2.70 8.49 -8.08
CA ASP A 113 -3.05 7.10 -7.78
C ASP A 113 -2.01 6.41 -6.90
N PHE A 114 -0.75 6.83 -7.01
CA PHE A 114 0.39 6.29 -6.28
C PHE A 114 1.28 7.40 -5.72
N ALA A 115 1.79 7.18 -4.51
CA ALA A 115 2.73 8.09 -3.86
C ALA A 115 4.13 8.05 -4.50
N LEU A 116 4.57 6.87 -4.96
CA LEU A 116 5.90 6.70 -5.53
C LEU A 116 5.93 7.15 -6.99
N GLN A 117 6.88 8.02 -7.33
CA GLN A 117 7.03 8.64 -8.65
C GLN A 117 7.20 7.64 -9.79
N GLY A 118 7.84 6.50 -9.53
CA GLY A 118 8.00 5.41 -10.51
C GLY A 118 6.76 4.52 -10.65
N GLY A 119 5.68 4.81 -9.92
CA GLY A 119 4.43 4.07 -10.02
C GLY A 119 4.52 2.60 -9.65
N LEU A 120 3.62 1.82 -10.24
CA LEU A 120 3.47 0.40 -9.97
C LEU A 120 4.44 -0.45 -10.79
N ILE A 121 4.51 -0.20 -12.09
CA ILE A 121 5.30 -0.89 -13.11
C ILE A 121 5.84 0.14 -14.12
N PRO A 122 6.80 -0.23 -14.99
CA PRO A 122 7.25 0.65 -16.06
C PRO A 122 6.08 1.11 -16.97
N GLU A 123 6.12 2.37 -17.41
CA GLU A 123 5.06 2.97 -18.25
C GLU A 123 4.71 2.14 -19.48
N THR A 124 5.69 1.49 -20.09
CA THR A 124 5.52 0.66 -21.29
C THR A 124 4.79 -0.66 -21.04
N GLU A 125 4.57 -1.02 -19.78
CA GLU A 125 3.98 -2.31 -19.39
C GLU A 125 2.55 -2.17 -18.81
N TYR A 126 2.06 -0.95 -18.71
CA TYR A 126 0.67 -0.74 -18.32
C TYR A 126 -0.30 -1.21 -19.40
N SER A 127 -1.50 -1.58 -18.98
CA SER A 127 -2.56 -2.05 -19.85
C SER A 127 -3.10 -0.95 -20.80
N ASP A 128 -3.82 -1.36 -21.85
CA ASP A 128 -4.57 -0.43 -22.71
C ASP A 128 -5.60 0.39 -21.92
N VAL A 129 -6.12 -0.16 -20.81
CA VAL A 129 -7.03 0.57 -19.91
C VAL A 129 -6.31 1.75 -19.28
N TYR A 130 -5.10 1.55 -18.79
CA TYR A 130 -4.28 2.64 -18.26
C TYR A 130 -3.99 3.69 -19.32
N THR A 131 -3.57 3.25 -20.50
CA THR A 131 -3.26 4.17 -21.62
C THR A 131 -4.45 5.07 -21.99
N ARG A 132 -5.67 4.53 -21.91
CA ARG A 132 -6.90 5.29 -22.22
C ARG A 132 -7.40 6.16 -21.08
N THR A 133 -7.17 5.76 -19.84
CA THR A 133 -7.83 6.38 -18.68
C THR A 133 -6.90 7.12 -17.74
N GLY A 134 -5.58 6.86 -17.84
CA GLY A 134 -4.57 7.35 -16.87
C GLY A 134 -4.65 6.65 -15.51
N HIS A 135 -5.46 5.60 -15.38
CA HIS A 135 -5.68 4.93 -14.09
C HIS A 135 -5.47 3.42 -14.21
N PRO A 136 -4.74 2.81 -13.26
CA PRO A 136 -4.49 1.38 -13.27
C PRO A 136 -5.77 0.58 -12.99
N CYS A 137 -5.84 -0.59 -13.60
CA CYS A 137 -6.88 -1.57 -13.40
C CYS A 137 -6.30 -2.89 -12.87
N ARG A 138 -7.13 -3.90 -12.66
CA ARG A 138 -6.72 -5.23 -12.17
C ARG A 138 -5.57 -5.81 -13.00
N ALA A 139 -5.58 -5.66 -14.33
CA ALA A 139 -4.53 -6.22 -15.20
C ALA A 139 -3.14 -5.65 -14.89
N ASP A 140 -3.06 -4.35 -14.53
CA ASP A 140 -1.80 -3.71 -14.15
C ASP A 140 -1.27 -4.27 -12.82
N PHE A 141 -2.16 -4.52 -11.86
CA PHE A 141 -1.79 -5.19 -10.60
C PHE A 141 -1.40 -6.66 -10.82
N GLU A 142 -2.01 -7.37 -11.77
CA GLU A 142 -1.55 -8.73 -12.13
C GLU A 142 -0.15 -8.70 -12.72
N THR A 143 0.17 -7.72 -13.58
CA THR A 143 1.51 -7.50 -14.11
C THR A 143 2.49 -7.19 -12.97
N PHE A 144 2.17 -6.25 -12.10
CA PHE A 144 2.97 -5.94 -10.92
C PHE A 144 3.22 -7.17 -10.05
N GLY A 145 2.16 -7.91 -9.71
CA GLY A 145 2.27 -9.11 -8.87
C GLY A 145 3.20 -10.17 -9.46
N ARG A 146 3.13 -10.40 -10.79
CA ARG A 146 4.06 -11.31 -11.49
C ARG A 146 5.50 -10.82 -11.40
N ARG A 147 5.75 -9.54 -11.65
CA ARG A 147 7.09 -8.94 -11.66
C ARG A 147 7.75 -8.99 -10.29
N ILE A 148 7.02 -8.73 -9.23
CA ILE A 148 7.58 -8.82 -7.86
C ILE A 148 7.62 -10.25 -7.30
N GLY A 149 7.12 -11.25 -8.04
CA GLY A 149 7.22 -12.67 -7.70
C GLY A 149 6.16 -13.16 -6.71
N VAL A 150 4.97 -12.58 -6.72
CA VAL A 150 3.82 -13.12 -5.98
C VAL A 150 3.34 -14.40 -6.65
N LEU A 151 3.13 -15.46 -5.88
CA LEU A 151 2.62 -16.72 -6.39
C LEU A 151 1.26 -16.54 -7.07
N PRO A 152 1.03 -17.06 -8.29
CA PRO A 152 -0.20 -16.80 -9.07
C PRO A 152 -1.49 -17.07 -8.30
N LYS A 153 -1.58 -18.19 -7.58
CA LYS A 153 -2.76 -18.52 -6.76
C LYS A 153 -3.02 -17.50 -5.66
N LYS A 154 -1.96 -17.01 -5.00
CA LYS A 154 -2.08 -15.98 -3.95
C LYS A 154 -2.48 -14.63 -4.54
N MET A 155 -1.86 -14.26 -5.65
CA MET A 155 -2.17 -13.02 -6.37
C MET A 155 -3.65 -12.97 -6.78
N ILE A 156 -4.14 -14.02 -7.44
CA ILE A 156 -5.54 -14.11 -7.86
C ILE A 156 -6.48 -14.02 -6.64
N ALA A 157 -6.21 -14.78 -5.59
CA ALA A 157 -7.04 -14.76 -4.38
C ALA A 157 -7.11 -13.38 -3.72
N ILE A 158 -5.98 -12.64 -3.68
CA ILE A 158 -5.93 -11.27 -3.17
C ILE A 158 -6.75 -10.33 -4.07
N LEU A 159 -6.55 -10.39 -5.38
CA LEU A 159 -7.26 -9.53 -6.32
C LEU A 159 -8.77 -9.82 -6.33
N ASP A 160 -9.17 -11.10 -6.26
CA ASP A 160 -10.59 -11.49 -6.19
C ASP A 160 -11.27 -10.97 -4.92
N LEU A 161 -10.57 -11.00 -3.79
CA LEU A 161 -11.06 -10.39 -2.55
C LEU A 161 -11.33 -8.89 -2.74
N PHE A 162 -10.42 -8.18 -3.38
CA PHE A 162 -10.50 -6.73 -3.57
C PHE A 162 -11.41 -6.29 -4.73
N THR A 163 -11.81 -7.19 -5.63
CA THR A 163 -12.82 -6.87 -6.67
C THR A 163 -14.25 -6.90 -6.14
N GLN A 164 -14.45 -7.47 -4.95
CA GLN A 164 -15.76 -7.51 -4.31
C GLN A 164 -15.96 -6.26 -3.46
N GLU A 165 -17.14 -5.68 -3.55
CA GLU A 165 -17.55 -4.60 -2.66
C GLU A 165 -17.62 -5.11 -1.22
N GLN A 166 -16.99 -4.38 -0.30
CA GLN A 166 -16.87 -4.79 1.11
C GLN A 166 -17.94 -4.07 1.95
N PRO A 167 -18.97 -4.77 2.44
CA PRO A 167 -20.03 -4.15 3.25
C PRO A 167 -19.51 -3.45 4.51
N GLU A 168 -18.39 -3.93 5.06
CA GLU A 168 -17.74 -3.37 6.23
C GLU A 168 -17.26 -1.94 6.02
N VAL A 169 -16.88 -1.57 4.79
CA VAL A 169 -16.46 -0.20 4.45
C VAL A 169 -17.59 0.76 4.72
N TYR A 170 -18.80 0.42 4.30
CA TYR A 170 -20.00 1.25 4.53
C TYR A 170 -20.38 1.30 6.01
N ALA A 171 -20.41 0.13 6.66
CA ALA A 171 -20.78 0.03 8.07
C ALA A 171 -19.79 0.80 8.98
N LEU A 172 -18.48 0.72 8.71
CA LEU A 172 -17.47 1.46 9.47
C LEU A 172 -17.55 2.96 9.18
N THR A 173 -17.74 3.34 7.91
CA THR A 173 -17.89 4.75 7.54
C THR A 173 -19.12 5.36 8.20
N ASP A 174 -20.23 4.65 8.22
CA ASP A 174 -21.47 5.14 8.85
C ASP A 174 -21.31 5.33 10.36
N ARG A 175 -20.64 4.42 11.05
CA ARG A 175 -20.36 4.50 12.49
C ARG A 175 -19.24 5.48 12.85
N SER A 176 -18.50 6.00 11.88
CA SER A 176 -17.39 6.92 12.13
C SER A 176 -17.87 8.28 12.66
N PHE A 177 -16.95 9.06 13.22
CA PHE A 177 -17.21 10.43 13.67
C PHE A 177 -17.11 11.49 12.55
N LEU A 178 -16.94 11.07 11.31
CA LEU A 178 -16.90 11.95 10.16
C LEU A 178 -18.28 12.62 9.97
N ASP A 179 -18.31 13.85 9.50
CA ASP A 179 -19.57 14.50 9.11
C ASP A 179 -20.19 13.82 7.86
N LYS A 180 -21.47 14.10 7.61
CA LYS A 180 -22.22 13.48 6.51
C LYS A 180 -21.64 13.73 5.13
N LYS A 181 -20.99 14.87 4.92
CA LYS A 181 -20.36 15.22 3.63
C LYS A 181 -19.10 14.38 3.43
N VAL A 182 -18.25 14.30 4.44
CA VAL A 182 -17.01 13.54 4.38
C VAL A 182 -17.27 12.04 4.29
N LYS A 183 -18.27 11.50 4.99
CA LYS A 183 -18.72 10.09 4.83
C LYS A 183 -19.07 9.78 3.37
N ARG A 184 -19.85 10.65 2.72
CA ARG A 184 -20.22 10.49 1.31
C ARG A 184 -18.99 10.57 0.38
N MET A 185 -18.06 11.49 0.65
CA MET A 185 -16.82 11.61 -0.13
C MET A 185 -15.98 10.34 0.00
N TYR A 186 -15.84 9.80 1.20
CA TYR A 186 -15.09 8.56 1.44
C TYR A 186 -15.68 7.37 0.66
N VAL A 187 -16.98 7.15 0.80
CA VAL A 187 -17.67 6.06 0.09
C VAL A 187 -17.55 6.23 -1.42
N LYS A 188 -17.76 7.45 -1.93
CA LYS A 188 -17.62 7.75 -3.36
C LYS A 188 -16.20 7.47 -3.86
N SER A 189 -15.18 7.90 -3.13
CA SER A 189 -13.77 7.66 -3.45
C SER A 189 -13.48 6.15 -3.55
N TYR A 190 -13.94 5.35 -2.57
CA TYR A 190 -13.80 3.89 -2.60
C TYR A 190 -14.51 3.26 -3.81
N GLN A 191 -15.76 3.65 -4.07
CA GLN A 191 -16.53 3.13 -5.22
C GLN A 191 -15.88 3.48 -6.57
N GLU A 192 -15.36 4.69 -6.72
CA GLU A 192 -14.64 5.12 -7.91
C GLU A 192 -13.38 4.28 -8.13
N ARG A 193 -12.57 4.07 -7.07
CA ARG A 193 -11.37 3.22 -7.15
C ARG A 193 -11.71 1.78 -7.47
N LEU A 194 -12.72 1.22 -6.84
CA LEU A 194 -13.19 -0.14 -7.13
C LEU A 194 -13.67 -0.27 -8.58
N SER A 195 -14.44 0.71 -9.07
CA SER A 195 -14.90 0.74 -10.47
C SER A 195 -13.72 0.81 -11.45
N ARG A 196 -12.68 1.64 -11.18
CA ARG A 196 -11.46 1.71 -12.01
C ARG A 196 -10.72 0.38 -11.99
N PHE A 197 -10.55 -0.22 -10.81
CA PHE A 197 -9.88 -1.50 -10.63
C PHE A 197 -10.55 -2.64 -11.43
N CYS A 198 -11.88 -2.65 -11.50
CA CYS A 198 -12.65 -3.69 -12.21
C CYS A 198 -12.79 -3.46 -13.73
N ARG A 199 -12.24 -2.39 -14.31
CA ARG A 199 -12.30 -2.13 -15.75
C ARG A 199 -11.55 -3.20 -16.54
N LYS A 200 -12.09 -3.50 -17.73
CA LYS A 200 -11.53 -4.45 -18.73
C LYS A 200 -11.13 -3.69 -19.99
#